data_f3089682f02fe60976fcbe5495e7892c
#
_entry.id   f3089682f02fe60976fcbe5495e7892c
#
_cell.length_a   1.000
_cell.length_b   1.000
_cell.length_c   1.000
_cell.angle_alpha   90.00
_cell.angle_beta   90.00
_cell.angle_gamma   90.00
#
_symmetry.space_group_name_H-M   'P 1'
#
loop_
_entity.id
_entity.type
_entity.pdbx_description
1 polymer ?
#
loop_
_entity_poly.entity_id
_entity_poly.type
_entity_poly.pdbx_seq_one_letter_code
_entity_poly.pdbx_strand_id
1 'polypeptide(L)'
;MEKKKIRQAIALEYDPNDDSAPKVIASGQGLVADKIIEKAKENKVPVHKDSKLADTLSRLEIGQEIPPELYEVVAEVLVFVDAMDKIRAKQKSII
;
A
#
# COMPACT_ATOMS: atom_id res chain seq x y z
N MET A 1 -27.88 -0.53 14.97
CA MET A 1 -26.96 0.35 14.91
C MET A 1 -25.92 0.07 13.97
N GLU A 2 -25.57 0.98 13.18
CA GLU A 2 -24.66 0.75 12.26
C GLU A 2 -23.35 1.00 12.63
N LYS A 3 -22.43 0.25 12.28
CA LYS A 3 -21.11 0.44 12.49
C LYS A 3 -20.56 1.16 11.38
N LYS A 4 -19.99 2.27 11.55
CA LYS A 4 -19.36 2.96 10.51
C LYS A 4 -18.07 2.35 10.26
N LYS A 5 -17.78 2.04 9.04
CA LYS A 5 -16.49 1.52 8.68
C LYS A 5 -15.55 2.66 8.62
N ILE A 6 -14.44 2.57 9.32
CA ILE A 6 -13.40 3.58 9.27
C ILE A 6 -12.52 3.28 8.08
N ARG A 7 -12.32 4.26 7.23
CA ARG A 7 -11.47 4.07 6.07
C ARG A 7 -10.03 3.94 6.49
N GLN A 8 -9.30 3.09 5.83
CA GLN A 8 -7.89 2.91 6.09
C GLN A 8 -7.15 3.00 4.77
N ALA A 9 -5.95 3.50 4.79
CA ALA A 9 -5.09 3.51 3.62
C ALA A 9 -3.66 3.24 4.06
N ILE A 10 -3.01 2.34 3.35
CA ILE A 10 -1.63 1.98 3.64
C ILE A 10 -0.84 2.21 2.36
N ALA A 11 0.21 2.97 2.43
CA ALA A 11 1.05 3.20 1.28
C ALA A 11 2.25 2.28 1.34
N LEU A 12 2.48 1.55 0.28
CA LEU A 12 3.60 0.64 0.17
C LEU A 12 4.57 1.13 -0.91
N GLU A 13 5.83 0.86 -0.71
CA GLU A 13 6.83 1.21 -1.69
C GLU A 13 7.79 0.05 -1.82
N TYR A 14 8.15 -0.30 -3.03
CA TYR A 14 9.13 -1.34 -3.28
C TYR A 14 10.16 -0.83 -4.26
N ASP A 15 11.42 -0.84 -3.86
CA ASP A 15 12.51 -0.45 -4.71
C ASP A 15 13.29 -1.73 -5.01
N PRO A 16 13.16 -2.29 -6.20
CA PRO A 16 13.84 -3.55 -6.51
C PRO A 16 15.35 -3.49 -6.40
N ASN A 17 15.92 -2.30 -6.40
CA ASN A 17 17.37 -2.16 -6.29
C ASN A 17 17.85 -2.14 -4.85
N ASP A 18 17.01 -1.76 -3.93
CA ASP A 18 17.40 -1.61 -2.55
C ASP A 18 16.66 -2.44 -1.55
N ASP A 19 15.42 -2.76 -1.81
CA ASP A 19 14.59 -3.44 -0.82
C ASP A 19 14.47 -4.91 -1.09
N SER A 20 14.48 -5.71 -0.04
CA SER A 20 14.24 -7.13 -0.22
C SER A 20 12.74 -7.41 -0.24
N ALA A 21 11.93 -6.50 0.20
CA ALA A 21 10.48 -6.66 0.21
C ALA A 21 9.84 -5.27 0.26
N PRO A 22 8.57 -5.16 -0.15
CA PRO A 22 7.89 -3.88 -0.02
C PRO A 22 7.82 -3.43 1.43
N LYS A 23 7.82 -2.14 1.65
CA LYS A 23 7.73 -1.61 2.99
C LYS A 23 6.62 -0.58 3.11
N VAL A 24 6.14 -0.41 4.31
CA VAL A 24 5.08 0.55 4.59
C VAL A 24 5.70 1.93 4.72
N ILE A 25 5.26 2.87 3.92
CA ILE A 25 5.79 4.23 3.99
C ILE A 25 4.78 5.20 4.59
N ALA A 26 3.51 4.82 4.63
CA ALA A 26 2.49 5.64 5.27
C ALA A 26 1.31 4.77 5.64
N SER A 27 0.61 5.14 6.68
CA SER A 27 -0.53 4.38 7.15
C SER A 27 -1.44 5.33 7.89
N GLY A 28 -2.72 5.25 7.65
CA GLY A 28 -3.67 6.11 8.34
C GLY A 28 -5.08 5.63 8.26
N GLN A 29 -5.93 6.22 9.10
CA GLN A 29 -7.34 5.91 9.13
C GLN A 29 -8.12 7.20 9.08
N GLY A 30 -9.36 7.14 8.67
CA GLY A 30 -10.25 8.29 8.63
C GLY A 30 -9.71 9.39 7.74
N LEU A 31 -9.57 10.58 8.28
CA LEU A 31 -9.10 11.72 7.50
C LEU A 31 -7.67 11.55 7.00
N VAL A 32 -6.85 10.86 7.77
CA VAL A 32 -5.48 10.60 7.33
C VAL A 32 -5.50 9.67 6.12
N ALA A 33 -6.38 8.67 6.14
CA ALA A 33 -6.52 7.77 5.00
C ALA A 33 -6.96 8.56 3.77
N ASP A 34 -7.89 9.49 3.94
CA ASP A 34 -8.36 10.30 2.84
C ASP A 34 -7.23 11.12 2.25
N LYS A 35 -6.36 11.66 3.09
CA LYS A 35 -5.23 12.42 2.60
C LYS A 35 -4.23 11.57 1.86
N ILE A 36 -3.99 10.35 2.34
CA ILE A 36 -3.09 9.44 1.65
C ILE A 36 -3.63 9.13 0.26
N ILE A 37 -4.93 8.85 0.16
CA ILE A 37 -5.54 8.54 -1.12
C ILE A 37 -5.52 9.75 -2.05
N GLU A 38 -5.76 10.92 -1.51
CA GLU A 38 -5.76 12.13 -2.29
C GLU A 38 -4.38 12.40 -2.87
N LYS A 39 -3.35 12.24 -2.06
CA LYS A 39 -2.01 12.43 -2.54
C LYS A 39 -1.62 11.38 -3.57
N ALA A 40 -2.10 10.17 -3.39
CA ALA A 40 -1.84 9.12 -4.35
C ALA A 40 -2.43 9.49 -5.71
N LYS A 41 -3.64 10.02 -5.71
CA LYS A 41 -4.27 10.40 -6.95
C LYS A 41 -3.52 11.56 -7.63
N GLU A 42 -3.05 12.50 -6.84
CA GLU A 42 -2.29 13.63 -7.38
C GLU A 42 -0.99 13.15 -8.02
N ASN A 43 -0.40 12.13 -7.47
CA ASN A 43 0.88 11.62 -7.97
C ASN A 43 0.74 10.39 -8.85
N LYS A 44 -0.48 10.08 -9.23
CA LYS A 44 -0.76 8.94 -10.10
C LYS A 44 -0.29 7.61 -9.54
N VAL A 45 -0.41 7.45 -8.25
CA VAL A 45 -0.08 6.20 -7.59
C VAL A 45 -1.34 5.33 -7.60
N PRO A 46 -1.27 4.10 -8.06
CA PRO A 46 -2.44 3.24 -8.10
C PRO A 46 -3.02 2.97 -6.72
N VAL A 47 -4.32 2.89 -6.63
CA VAL A 47 -5.01 2.60 -5.39
C VAL A 47 -5.76 1.28 -5.58
N HIS A 48 -5.45 0.31 -4.73
CA HIS A 48 -6.07 -1.00 -4.79
C HIS A 48 -6.93 -1.16 -3.56
N LYS A 49 -8.19 -1.47 -3.72
CA LYS A 49 -9.07 -1.59 -2.58
C LYS A 49 -9.15 -3.01 -2.06
N ASP A 50 -8.69 -3.20 -0.85
CA ASP A 50 -8.74 -4.50 -0.22
C ASP A 50 -8.73 -4.25 1.28
N SER A 51 -9.89 -4.23 1.90
CA SER A 51 -9.99 -3.85 3.30
C SER A 51 -9.34 -4.87 4.23
N LYS A 52 -9.34 -6.13 3.87
CA LYS A 52 -8.71 -7.13 4.71
C LYS A 52 -7.21 -6.98 4.69
N LEU A 53 -6.65 -6.74 3.53
CA LEU A 53 -5.22 -6.56 3.40
C LEU A 53 -4.80 -5.24 4.08
N ALA A 54 -5.59 -4.20 3.93
CA ALA A 54 -5.29 -2.94 4.58
C ALA A 54 -5.28 -3.10 6.09
N ASP A 55 -6.24 -3.86 6.63
CA ASP A 55 -6.30 -4.08 8.05
C ASP A 55 -5.07 -4.83 8.54
N THR A 56 -4.64 -5.82 7.81
CA THR A 56 -3.45 -6.58 8.17
C THR A 56 -2.21 -5.70 8.11
N LEU A 57 -2.09 -4.92 7.04
CA LEU A 57 -0.92 -4.07 6.88
C LEU A 57 -0.90 -2.92 7.88
N SER A 58 -2.06 -2.51 8.38
CA SER A 58 -2.13 -1.39 9.31
C SER A 58 -1.45 -1.71 10.64
N ARG A 59 -1.18 -2.99 10.88
CA ARG A 59 -0.53 -3.39 12.11
C ARG A 59 0.98 -3.29 12.01
N LEU A 60 1.50 -3.01 10.83
CA LEU A 60 2.94 -2.87 10.65
C LEU A 60 3.36 -1.44 10.94
N GLU A 61 4.59 -1.26 11.32
CA GLU A 61 5.10 0.07 11.59
C GLU A 61 5.59 0.72 10.32
N ILE A 62 5.55 2.03 10.28
CA ILE A 62 6.05 2.76 9.13
C ILE A 62 7.55 2.50 9.03
N GLY A 63 7.98 2.16 7.84
CA GLY A 63 9.38 1.79 7.58
C GLY A 63 9.62 0.30 7.63
N GLN A 64 8.65 -0.47 8.10
CA GLN A 64 8.82 -1.91 8.23
C GLN A 64 8.49 -2.61 6.90
N GLU A 65 9.28 -3.60 6.55
CA GLU A 65 9.00 -4.41 5.38
C GLU A 65 7.90 -5.37 5.71
N ILE A 66 7.12 -5.77 4.71
CA ILE A 66 6.04 -6.72 4.94
C ILE A 66 6.61 -8.08 5.31
N PRO A 67 5.92 -8.84 6.14
CA PRO A 67 6.42 -10.17 6.51
C PRO A 67 6.22 -11.15 5.37
N PRO A 68 6.98 -12.24 5.37
CA PRO A 68 6.90 -13.23 4.29
C PRO A 68 5.51 -13.79 4.04
N GLU A 69 4.69 -13.85 5.05
CA GLU A 69 3.34 -14.36 4.90
C GLU A 69 2.50 -13.52 3.93
N LEU A 70 2.88 -12.28 3.74
CA LEU A 70 2.13 -11.39 2.87
C LEU A 70 2.78 -11.20 1.51
N TYR A 71 3.90 -11.83 1.26
CA TYR A 71 4.62 -11.65 0.00
C TYR A 71 3.74 -11.93 -1.21
N GLU A 72 3.06 -13.04 -1.18
CA GLU A 72 2.28 -13.44 -2.33
C GLU A 72 1.14 -12.49 -2.64
N VAL A 73 0.37 -12.12 -1.63
CA VAL A 73 -0.78 -11.27 -1.86
C VAL A 73 -0.36 -9.86 -2.23
N VAL A 74 0.72 -9.35 -1.65
CA VAL A 74 1.18 -8.02 -1.98
C VAL A 74 1.84 -8.02 -3.37
N ALA A 75 2.51 -9.11 -3.71
CA ALA A 75 3.12 -9.22 -5.01
C ALA A 75 2.09 -9.14 -6.12
N GLU A 76 0.91 -9.70 -5.91
CA GLU A 76 -0.13 -9.62 -6.91
C GLU A 76 -0.54 -8.17 -7.17
N VAL A 77 -0.60 -7.36 -6.13
CA VAL A 77 -0.95 -5.95 -6.29
C VAL A 77 0.16 -5.21 -7.02
N LEU A 78 1.40 -5.46 -6.65
CA LEU A 78 2.53 -4.76 -7.26
C LEU A 78 2.79 -5.19 -8.70
N VAL A 79 2.50 -6.44 -9.01
CA VAL A 79 2.67 -6.92 -10.38
C VAL A 79 1.69 -6.19 -11.30
N PHE A 80 0.48 -5.96 -10.80
CA PHE A 80 -0.51 -5.25 -11.58
C PHE A 80 0.00 -3.84 -11.88
N VAL A 81 0.61 -3.18 -10.89
CA VAL A 81 1.16 -1.86 -11.08
C VAL A 81 2.32 -1.92 -12.05
N ASP A 82 3.19 -2.90 -11.89
CA ASP A 82 4.34 -3.03 -12.72
C ASP A 82 3.98 -3.23 -14.18
N ALA A 83 2.94 -3.96 -14.44
CA ALA A 83 2.52 -4.20 -15.80
C ALA A 83 2.19 -2.91 -16.52
N MET A 84 1.82 -1.88 -15.79
CA MET A 84 1.50 -0.64 -16.41
C MET A 84 2.71 0.23 -16.57
N ASP A 85 3.66 0.03 -15.74
CA ASP A 85 4.76 0.94 -15.75
C ASP A 85 6.05 0.46 -16.12
N LYS A 86 6.40 -0.59 -16.06
CA LYS A 86 7.62 -1.15 -16.39
C LYS A 86 8.73 -0.66 -15.76
N ILE A 87 9.28 -0.84 -14.95
CA ILE A 87 10.15 -0.32 -14.31
C ILE A 87 11.23 -0.56 -13.59
N ARG A 88 12.04 0.08 -13.47
CA ARG A 88 13.13 0.07 -12.77
C ARG A 88 12.97 1.02 -11.67
N ALA A 89 11.99 1.82 -11.68
CA ALA A 89 11.76 2.84 -10.67
C ALA A 89 11.10 2.26 -9.45
N LYS A 90 11.05 3.00 -8.40
CA LYS A 90 10.36 2.57 -7.19
C LYS A 90 8.89 2.40 -7.50
N GLN A 91 8.33 1.34 -7.00
CA GLN A 91 6.92 1.07 -7.21
C GLN A 91 6.16 1.42 -5.95
N LYS A 92 5.09 2.15 -6.10
CA LYS A 92 4.25 2.53 -4.98
C LYS A 92 2.83 2.10 -5.22
N SER A 93 2.13 1.81 -4.16
CA SER A 93 0.74 1.38 -4.26
C SER A 93 0.05 1.71 -2.95
N ILE A 94 -1.23 2.05 -3.03
CA ILE A 94 -2.04 2.29 -1.86
C ILE A 94 -3.05 1.17 -1.75
N ILE A 95 -3.20 0.65 -0.58
CA ILE A 95 -4.16 -0.41 -0.33
C ILE A 95 -5.21 0.04 0.65
#